data_7bb575d707dc06fb33a725d60b430b15
#
_entry.id   7bb575d707dc06fb33a725d60b430b15
#
_cell.length_a   1.000
_cell.length_b   1.000
_cell.length_c   1.000
_cell.angle_alpha   90.00
_cell.angle_beta   90.00
_cell.angle_gamma   90.00
#
_symmetry.space_group_name_H-M   'P 1'
#
loop_
_entity.id
_entity.type
_entity.pdbx_description
1 polymer ?
#
loop_
_entity_poly.entity_id
_entity_poly.type
_entity_poly.pdbx_seq_one_letter_code
_entity_poly.pdbx_strand_id
1 'polypeptide(L)'
;FRSGEQAADRARATARHETDCTLDDVCKCAFRLLKDGGRLSLCHRPERLAEVLAVLRANRLEPKRLAFVKNRPDAVPWLFLVEAQKNRKTGLRVEPDVLISAGAAMYGR
;
A
#
# COMPACT_ATOMS: atom_id res chain seq x y z
N PHE A 1 -15.19 0.47 -0.56
CA PHE A 1 -13.83 0.03 -0.41
C PHE A 1 -13.63 -1.46 -0.51
N ARG A 2 -14.71 -2.15 -0.66
CA ARG A 2 -14.66 -3.59 -0.75
C ARG A 2 -13.87 -4.09 -1.93
N SER A 3 -14.06 -3.48 -3.09
CA SER A 3 -13.30 -3.89 -4.25
C SER A 3 -11.83 -3.61 -4.08
N GLY A 4 -11.49 -2.51 -3.41
CA GLY A 4 -10.11 -2.22 -3.08
C GLY A 4 -9.55 -3.23 -2.11
N GLU A 5 -10.38 -3.64 -1.17
CA GLU A 5 -9.98 -4.62 -0.19
C GLU A 5 -9.70 -5.97 -0.84
N GLN A 6 -10.54 -6.38 -1.76
CA GLN A 6 -10.33 -7.63 -2.47
C GLN A 6 -9.05 -7.58 -3.31
N ALA A 7 -8.82 -6.48 -3.96
CA ALA A 7 -7.61 -6.34 -4.75
C ALA A 7 -6.39 -6.38 -3.86
N ALA A 8 -6.45 -5.74 -2.70
CA ALA A 8 -5.34 -5.74 -1.76
C ALA A 8 -5.09 -7.14 -1.21
N ASP A 9 -6.16 -7.87 -0.91
CA ASP A 9 -6.01 -9.23 -0.42
C ASP A 9 -5.39 -10.13 -1.46
N ARG A 10 -5.83 -9.98 -2.70
CA ARG A 10 -5.29 -10.77 -3.79
C ARG A 10 -3.82 -10.45 -4.00
N ALA A 11 -3.47 -9.19 -3.97
CA ALA A 11 -2.10 -8.76 -4.11
C ALA A 11 -1.24 -9.29 -2.97
N ARG A 12 -1.76 -9.23 -1.75
CA ARG A 12 -1.03 -9.74 -0.60
C ARG A 12 -0.79 -11.23 -0.68
N ALA A 13 -1.82 -11.98 -1.06
CA ALA A 13 -1.69 -13.42 -1.18
C ALA A 13 -0.67 -13.78 -2.24
N THR A 14 -0.71 -13.09 -3.36
CA THR A 14 0.22 -13.33 -4.44
C THR A 14 1.64 -12.99 -4.04
N ALA A 15 1.83 -11.84 -3.41
CA ALA A 15 3.15 -11.42 -2.97
C ALA A 15 3.73 -12.37 -1.94
N ARG A 16 2.88 -12.94 -1.10
CA ARG A 16 3.32 -13.87 -0.08
C ARG A 16 3.91 -15.13 -0.70
N HIS A 17 3.30 -15.61 -1.76
CA HIS A 17 3.78 -16.82 -2.42
C HIS A 17 4.98 -16.57 -3.31
N GLU A 18 5.00 -15.42 -3.95
CA GLU A 18 6.13 -14.97 -4.77
C GLU A 18 6.49 -15.91 -5.91
N THR A 19 5.61 -16.81 -6.26
CA THR A 19 5.90 -17.74 -7.34
C THR A 19 5.23 -17.35 -8.62
N ASP A 20 4.08 -16.72 -8.53
CA ASP A 20 3.29 -16.42 -9.71
C ASP A 20 3.33 -14.97 -10.11
N CYS A 21 3.57 -14.09 -9.14
CA CYS A 21 3.40 -12.67 -9.40
C CYS A 21 4.20 -11.87 -8.37
N THR A 22 4.84 -10.84 -8.85
CA THR A 22 5.61 -9.96 -7.99
C THR A 22 4.83 -8.68 -7.73
N LEU A 23 5.35 -7.85 -6.84
CA LEU A 23 4.75 -6.54 -6.61
C LEU A 23 4.74 -5.74 -7.92
N ASP A 24 5.81 -5.84 -8.72
CA ASP A 24 5.87 -5.16 -10.00
C ASP A 24 4.73 -5.60 -10.92
N ASP A 25 4.45 -6.90 -10.95
CA ASP A 25 3.36 -7.43 -11.76
C ASP A 25 2.02 -6.88 -11.31
N VAL A 26 1.82 -6.80 -9.99
CA VAL A 26 0.59 -6.25 -9.44
C VAL A 26 0.42 -4.79 -9.87
N CYS A 27 1.51 -4.02 -9.80
CA CYS A 27 1.46 -2.62 -10.19
C CYS A 27 1.20 -2.44 -11.67
N LYS A 28 1.78 -3.28 -12.50
CA LYS A 28 1.52 -3.24 -13.94
C LYS A 28 0.06 -3.54 -14.24
N CYS A 29 -0.49 -4.52 -13.56
CA CYS A 29 -1.89 -4.86 -13.71
C CYS A 29 -2.78 -3.70 -13.28
N ALA A 30 -2.47 -3.11 -12.12
CA ALA A 30 -3.24 -1.98 -11.63
C ALA A 30 -3.18 -0.80 -12.60
N PHE A 31 -2.01 -0.54 -13.15
CA PHE A 31 -1.87 0.55 -14.10
C PHE A 31 -2.80 0.38 -15.30
N ARG A 32 -2.90 -0.87 -15.80
CA ARG A 32 -3.77 -1.11 -16.94
C ARG A 32 -5.24 -0.97 -16.61
N LEU A 33 -5.62 -1.31 -15.38
CA LEU A 33 -7.02 -1.29 -14.98
C LEU A 33 -7.52 0.07 -14.53
N LEU A 34 -6.61 0.94 -14.12
CA LEU A 34 -7.00 2.24 -13.59
C LEU A 34 -7.10 3.29 -14.68
N LYS A 35 -7.98 4.24 -14.47
CA LYS A 35 -8.02 5.45 -15.27
C LYS A 35 -6.93 6.39 -14.77
N ASP A 36 -6.60 7.40 -15.58
CA ASP A 36 -5.71 8.46 -15.10
C ASP A 36 -6.27 9.05 -13.83
N GLY A 37 -5.42 9.17 -12.81
CA GLY A 37 -5.85 9.65 -11.52
C GLY A 37 -6.47 8.60 -10.64
N GLY A 38 -6.68 7.40 -11.17
CA GLY A 38 -7.20 6.29 -10.37
C GLY A 38 -6.21 5.92 -9.28
N ARG A 39 -6.70 5.30 -8.22
CA ARG A 39 -5.92 5.06 -7.02
C ARG A 39 -5.71 3.60 -6.75
N LEU A 40 -4.53 3.28 -6.26
CA LEU A 40 -4.19 1.95 -5.77
C LEU A 40 -3.70 2.11 -4.34
N SER A 41 -4.28 1.33 -3.43
CA SER A 41 -3.86 1.35 -2.03
C SER A 41 -3.16 0.04 -1.70
N LEU A 42 -2.03 0.15 -1.03
CA LEU A 42 -1.25 -1.00 -0.61
C LEU A 42 -0.85 -0.85 0.85
N CYS A 43 -0.65 -1.99 1.51
CA CYS A 43 -0.04 -1.98 2.83
C CYS A 43 1.08 -3.01 2.84
N HIS A 44 2.11 -2.71 3.62
CA HIS A 44 3.27 -3.59 3.66
C HIS A 44 4.07 -3.29 4.92
N ARG A 45 5.07 -4.12 5.17
CA ARG A 45 5.97 -3.89 6.30
C ARG A 45 6.83 -2.66 6.06
N PRO A 46 7.12 -1.90 7.13
CA PRO A 46 7.89 -0.67 6.95
C PRO A 46 9.26 -0.87 6.32
N GLU A 47 9.91 -2.01 6.58
CA GLU A 47 11.23 -2.24 6.01
C GLU A 47 11.22 -2.39 4.50
N ARG A 48 10.04 -2.59 3.89
CA ARG A 48 9.92 -2.67 2.45
C ARG A 48 9.45 -1.37 1.82
N LEU A 49 9.37 -0.30 2.61
CA LEU A 49 8.79 0.95 2.13
C LEU A 49 9.51 1.51 0.90
N ALA A 50 10.84 1.56 0.95
CA ALA A 50 11.59 2.12 -0.17
C ALA A 50 11.37 1.31 -1.44
N GLU A 51 11.34 0.00 -1.31
CA GLU A 51 11.11 -0.88 -2.45
C GLU A 51 9.72 -0.67 -3.04
N VAL A 52 8.71 -0.57 -2.17
CA VAL A 52 7.34 -0.40 -2.62
C VAL A 52 7.19 0.92 -3.35
N LEU A 53 7.75 1.99 -2.80
CA LEU A 53 7.65 3.30 -3.46
C LEU A 53 8.35 3.28 -4.81
N ALA A 54 9.51 2.63 -4.90
CA ALA A 54 10.25 2.56 -6.15
C ALA A 54 9.46 1.81 -7.23
N VAL A 55 8.86 0.68 -6.85
CA VAL A 55 8.09 -0.11 -7.80
C VAL A 55 6.86 0.65 -8.27
N LEU A 56 6.17 1.34 -7.35
CA LEU A 56 5.03 2.15 -7.73
C LEU A 56 5.41 3.19 -8.76
N ARG A 57 6.49 3.93 -8.49
CA ARG A 57 6.91 4.99 -9.40
C ARG A 57 7.36 4.44 -10.75
N ALA A 58 8.02 3.29 -10.73
CA ALA A 58 8.46 2.66 -11.98
C ALA A 58 7.29 2.31 -12.88
N ASN A 59 6.11 2.12 -12.30
CA ASN A 59 4.92 1.78 -13.04
C ASN A 59 3.95 2.97 -13.19
N ARG A 60 4.46 4.18 -12.99
CA ARG A 60 3.67 5.42 -13.15
C ARG A 60 2.49 5.49 -12.18
N LEU A 61 2.65 4.85 -11.03
CA LEU A 61 1.70 4.96 -9.94
C LEU A 61 2.38 5.81 -8.89
N GLU A 62 2.10 7.09 -8.90
CA GLU A 62 2.82 8.02 -8.03
C GLU A 62 2.27 7.94 -6.62
N PRO A 63 3.12 7.65 -5.62
CA PRO A 63 2.65 7.63 -4.23
C PRO A 63 2.22 9.04 -3.81
N LYS A 64 1.00 9.16 -3.33
CA LYS A 64 0.45 10.46 -2.96
C LYS A 64 0.16 10.59 -1.49
N ARG A 65 -0.15 9.50 -0.81
CA ARG A 65 -0.44 9.52 0.62
C ARG A 65 0.24 8.35 1.28
N LEU A 66 0.79 8.60 2.47
CA LEU A 66 1.49 7.57 3.24
C LEU A 66 1.11 7.73 4.70
N ALA A 67 0.77 6.64 5.35
CA ALA A 67 0.50 6.64 6.77
C ALA A 67 1.15 5.42 7.40
N PHE A 68 1.54 5.54 8.66
CA PHE A 68 2.13 4.44 9.40
C PHE A 68 1.16 3.97 10.46
N VAL A 69 1.15 2.67 10.69
CA VAL A 69 0.31 2.06 11.71
C VAL A 69 1.18 1.65 12.87
N LYS A 70 0.82 2.07 14.07
CA LYS A 70 1.57 1.81 15.30
C LYS A 70 0.64 1.28 16.36
N ASN A 71 1.22 0.59 17.35
CA ASN A 71 0.44 0.18 18.52
C ASN A 71 0.19 1.35 19.45
N ARG A 72 1.21 2.20 19.61
CA ARG A 72 1.20 3.34 20.53
C ARG A 72 1.96 4.48 19.89
N PRO A 73 1.71 5.71 20.36
CA PRO A 73 2.39 6.86 19.77
C PRO A 73 3.91 6.80 19.80
N ASP A 74 4.48 6.13 20.81
CA ASP A 74 5.92 6.05 20.95
C ASP A 74 6.51 4.77 20.38
N ALA A 75 5.69 3.96 19.72
CA ALA A 75 6.14 2.68 19.18
C ALA A 75 6.63 2.84 17.75
N VAL A 76 7.41 1.84 17.34
CA VAL A 76 7.85 1.74 15.95
C VAL A 76 6.67 1.26 15.10
N PRO A 77 6.49 1.79 13.90
CA PRO A 77 5.41 1.30 13.04
C PRO A 77 5.61 -0.17 12.70
N TRP A 78 4.50 -0.89 12.61
CA TRP A 78 4.55 -2.29 12.19
C TRP A 78 3.91 -2.49 10.81
N LEU A 79 3.35 -1.45 10.26
CA LEU A 79 2.73 -1.50 8.94
C LEU A 79 2.72 -0.08 8.36
N PHE A 80 2.74 0.03 7.04
CA PHE A 80 2.46 1.31 6.41
C PHE A 80 1.35 1.13 5.39
N LEU A 81 0.65 2.22 5.14
CA LEU A 81 -0.39 2.28 4.12
C LEU A 81 0.04 3.33 3.12
N VAL A 82 0.00 2.98 1.84
CA VAL A 82 0.34 3.93 0.80
C VAL A 82 -0.76 3.93 -0.26
N GLU A 83 -1.12 5.12 -0.70
CA GLU A 83 -2.07 5.29 -1.78
C GLU A 83 -1.35 5.97 -2.94
N ALA A 84 -1.40 5.35 -4.10
CA ALA A 84 -0.76 5.88 -5.30
C ALA A 84 -1.81 6.19 -6.34
N GLN A 85 -1.51 7.14 -7.21
CA GLN A 85 -2.43 7.54 -8.28
C GLN A 85 -1.75 7.42 -9.63
N LYS A 86 -2.50 6.93 -10.61
CA LYS A 86 -1.98 6.74 -11.95
C LYS A 86 -1.75 8.08 -12.63
N ASN A 87 -0.54 8.25 -13.16
CA ASN A 87 -0.17 9.41 -13.98
C ASN A 87 -0.39 10.74 -13.26
N ARG A 88 0.12 10.85 -12.05
CA ARG A 88 0.04 12.09 -11.29
C ARG A 88 1.42 12.66 -11.03
N LYS A 89 1.45 13.93 -10.68
CA LYS A 89 2.70 14.62 -10.35
C LYS A 89 3.24 14.14 -9.02
N THR A 90 4.54 14.33 -8.84
CA THR A 90 5.19 14.03 -7.58
C THR A 90 4.61 14.89 -6.46
N GLY A 91 4.54 14.33 -5.29
CA GLY A 91 4.07 15.06 -4.12
C GLY A 91 3.44 14.12 -3.12
N LEU A 92 4.26 13.57 -2.25
CA LEU A 92 3.81 12.63 -1.23
C LEU A 92 3.40 13.38 0.02
N ARG A 93 2.22 13.06 0.53
CA ARG A 93 1.75 13.62 1.80
C ARG A 93 1.81 12.52 2.86
N VAL A 94 2.49 12.82 3.96
CA VAL A 94 2.51 11.90 5.09
C VAL A 94 1.36 12.26 6.01
N GLU A 95 0.46 11.29 6.22
CA GLU A 95 -0.71 11.48 7.05
C GLU A 95 -0.39 11.16 8.51
N PRO A 96 -1.24 11.58 9.44
CA PRO A 96 -1.04 11.21 10.84
C PRO A 96 -1.01 9.70 11.03
N ASP A 97 -0.25 9.26 12.03
CA ASP A 97 -0.14 7.84 12.32
C ASP A 97 -1.49 7.27 12.73
N VAL A 98 -1.70 6.02 12.36
CA VAL A 98 -2.88 5.28 12.76
C VAL A 98 -2.48 4.40 13.94
N LEU A 99 -3.22 4.52 15.05
CA LEU A 99 -2.89 3.79 16.27
C LEU A 99 -3.83 2.61 16.43
N ILE A 100 -3.31 1.42 16.16
CA ILE A 100 -4.08 0.19 16.26
C ILE A 100 -3.14 -0.87 16.82
N SER A 101 -3.48 -1.45 17.96
CA SER A 101 -2.71 -2.57 18.43
C SER A 101 -3.05 -3.79 17.56
N ALA A 102 -2.05 -4.61 17.29
CA ALA A 102 -2.22 -5.76 16.41
C ALA A 102 -3.34 -6.67 16.92
N GLY A 103 -3.40 -6.86 18.22
CA GLY A 103 -4.44 -7.70 18.79
C GLY A 103 -5.82 -7.11 18.63
N ALA A 104 -5.94 -5.81 18.85
CA ALA A 104 -7.22 -5.13 18.70
C ALA A 104 -7.70 -5.17 17.27
N ALA A 105 -6.77 -5.08 16.31
CA ALA A 105 -7.13 -5.11 14.91
C ALA A 105 -7.80 -6.43 14.52
N MET A 106 -7.42 -7.49 15.19
CA MET A 106 -7.99 -8.80 14.90
C MET A 106 -9.45 -8.88 15.30
N TYR A 107 -9.82 -8.24 16.40
CA TYR A 107 -11.14 -8.39 16.95
C TYR A 107 -12.04 -7.22 16.68
N GLY A 108 -11.43 -6.24 16.18
CA GLY A 108 -12.09 -5.05 16.02
C GLY A 108 -13.34 -5.00 15.26
N ARG A 109 -13.58 -5.29 15.52
CA ARG A 109 -14.49 -4.99 15.17
C ARG A 109 -15.00 -5.09 14.86
#